data_70bc1c8da6e192091d1d7d94b6f51dd7
#
_entry.id   70bc1c8da6e192091d1d7d94b6f51dd7
#
_cell.length_a   1.000
_cell.length_b   1.000
_cell.length_c   1.000
_cell.angle_alpha   90.00
_cell.angle_beta   90.00
_cell.angle_gamma   90.00
#
_symmetry.space_group_name_H-M   'P 1'
#
loop_
_entity.id
_entity.type
_entity.pdbx_description
1 polymer ?
#
loop_
_entity_poly.entity_id
_entity_poly.type
_entity_poly.pdbx_seq_one_letter_code
_entity_poly.pdbx_strand_id
1 'polypeptide(L)'
;QTAIDRCMIELDGTPDKHVLGGNAIYSVSVAAYRAAAASTGLPLYDYIAGPGGVRTVPIPSFNVLNGGNNNGIRQAFNEFLVMPYRASDIEQAVEIAVKVFQELGNVIREYTGAAPMVGGSYGWCAPSEDPEVCLDLIARAIANCGYTNQCAFALDCASSEMYEAGKGYYLNGRHLTSRELIAYAKGLTE
;
A
#
# COMPACT_ATOMS: atom_id res chain seq x y z
N GLN A 1 -10.51 3.84 -25.97
CA GLN A 1 -9.86 3.01 -24.95
C GLN A 1 -10.71 1.79 -24.56
N THR A 2 -11.94 1.98 -24.12
CA THR A 2 -12.84 0.88 -23.69
C THR A 2 -12.97 -0.24 -24.72
N ALA A 3 -12.98 0.09 -26.03
CA ALA A 3 -13.04 -0.92 -27.09
C ALA A 3 -11.74 -1.74 -27.17
N ILE A 4 -10.59 -1.11 -26.95
CA ILE A 4 -9.28 -1.81 -26.92
C ILE A 4 -9.23 -2.76 -25.72
N ASP A 5 -9.60 -2.27 -24.55
CA ASP A 5 -9.60 -3.07 -23.32
C ASP A 5 -10.56 -4.26 -23.42
N ARG A 6 -11.77 -4.04 -23.97
CA ARG A 6 -12.73 -5.10 -24.19
C ARG A 6 -12.21 -6.14 -25.18
N CYS A 7 -11.59 -5.73 -26.27
CA CYS A 7 -10.99 -6.65 -27.24
C CYS A 7 -9.93 -7.55 -26.58
N MET A 8 -9.06 -7.01 -25.74
CA MET A 8 -8.06 -7.80 -25.02
C MET A 8 -8.70 -8.78 -24.01
N ILE A 9 -9.73 -8.33 -23.29
CA ILE A 9 -10.47 -9.17 -22.34
C ILE A 9 -11.17 -10.32 -23.06
N GLU A 10 -11.78 -10.05 -24.22
CA GLU A 10 -12.45 -11.07 -25.06
C GLU A 10 -11.45 -12.06 -25.67
N LEU A 11 -10.28 -11.58 -26.11
CA LEU A 11 -9.19 -12.43 -26.62
C LEU A 11 -8.63 -13.36 -25.54
N ASP A 12 -8.50 -12.88 -24.31
CA ASP A 12 -8.08 -13.70 -23.18
C ASP A 12 -9.13 -14.77 -22.85
N GLY A 13 -10.40 -14.39 -22.82
CA GLY A 13 -11.55 -15.29 -22.65
C GLY A 13 -11.67 -15.89 -21.24
N THR A 14 -10.77 -15.55 -20.29
CA THR A 14 -10.76 -16.10 -18.93
C THR A 14 -11.11 -15.05 -17.88
N PRO A 15 -11.75 -15.44 -16.76
CA PRO A 15 -12.11 -14.47 -15.70
C PRO A 15 -10.90 -13.87 -14.99
N ASP A 16 -9.80 -14.62 -14.88
CA ASP A 16 -8.56 -14.28 -14.17
C ASP A 16 -7.43 -13.81 -15.07
N LYS A 17 -7.71 -13.69 -16.39
CA LYS A 17 -6.75 -13.18 -17.40
C LYS A 17 -5.45 -14.00 -17.50
N HIS A 18 -5.52 -15.32 -17.30
CA HIS A 18 -4.33 -16.17 -17.30
C HIS A 18 -3.80 -16.54 -18.71
N VAL A 19 -4.57 -16.36 -19.77
CA VAL A 19 -4.13 -16.69 -21.15
C VAL A 19 -3.17 -15.65 -21.70
N LEU A 20 -3.57 -14.36 -21.69
CA LEU A 20 -2.70 -13.26 -22.11
C LEU A 20 -1.83 -12.74 -20.96
N GLY A 21 -2.31 -12.89 -19.75
CA GLY A 21 -1.70 -12.35 -18.55
C GLY A 21 -2.13 -10.90 -18.24
N GLY A 22 -2.47 -10.64 -16.98
CA GLY A 22 -2.91 -9.33 -16.53
C GLY A 22 -1.90 -8.22 -16.83
N ASN A 23 -0.61 -8.49 -16.67
CA ASN A 23 0.46 -7.52 -16.95
C ASN A 23 0.53 -7.12 -18.42
N ALA A 24 0.32 -8.07 -19.36
CA ALA A 24 0.31 -7.78 -20.79
C ALA A 24 -0.89 -6.90 -21.16
N ILE A 25 -2.09 -7.26 -20.69
CA ILE A 25 -3.32 -6.48 -20.93
C ILE A 25 -3.17 -5.07 -20.37
N TYR A 26 -2.69 -4.94 -19.14
CA TYR A 26 -2.42 -3.65 -18.50
C TYR A 26 -1.43 -2.80 -19.30
N SER A 27 -0.30 -3.38 -19.71
CA SER A 27 0.74 -2.66 -20.42
C SER A 27 0.25 -2.13 -21.77
N VAL A 28 -0.53 -2.91 -22.52
CA VAL A 28 -1.11 -2.48 -23.80
C VAL A 28 -2.16 -1.39 -23.57
N SER A 29 -3.01 -1.52 -22.55
CA SER A 29 -4.00 -0.51 -22.20
C SER A 29 -3.32 0.83 -21.87
N VAL A 30 -2.29 0.83 -21.02
CA VAL A 30 -1.53 2.04 -20.66
C VAL A 30 -0.83 2.64 -21.88
N ALA A 31 -0.23 1.80 -22.76
CA ALA A 31 0.43 2.27 -23.97
C ALA A 31 -0.56 2.95 -24.93
N ALA A 32 -1.76 2.40 -25.09
CA ALA A 32 -2.82 2.99 -25.91
C ALA A 32 -3.26 4.37 -25.37
N TYR A 33 -3.46 4.50 -24.06
CA TYR A 33 -3.77 5.79 -23.43
C TYR A 33 -2.67 6.81 -23.65
N ARG A 34 -1.41 6.43 -23.46
CA ARG A 34 -0.26 7.31 -23.67
C ARG A 34 -0.13 7.76 -25.12
N ALA A 35 -0.30 6.84 -26.07
CA ALA A 35 -0.26 7.18 -27.50
C ALA A 35 -1.38 8.15 -27.88
N ALA A 36 -2.59 7.93 -27.40
CA ALA A 36 -3.72 8.81 -27.62
C ALA A 36 -3.51 10.20 -27.01
N ALA A 37 -3.04 10.29 -25.77
CA ALA A 37 -2.70 11.56 -25.13
C ALA A 37 -1.62 12.31 -25.94
N ALA A 38 -0.55 11.63 -26.33
CA ALA A 38 0.52 12.21 -27.15
C ALA A 38 0.01 12.72 -28.50
N SER A 39 -0.89 11.97 -29.16
CA SER A 39 -1.47 12.38 -30.47
C SER A 39 -2.35 13.63 -30.37
N THR A 40 -2.91 13.92 -29.20
CA THR A 40 -3.71 15.12 -28.93
C THR A 40 -2.91 16.28 -28.34
N GLY A 41 -1.62 16.05 -28.02
CA GLY A 41 -0.77 17.05 -27.37
C GLY A 41 -1.13 17.31 -25.90
N LEU A 42 -1.92 16.43 -25.26
CA LEU A 42 -2.34 16.58 -23.88
C LEU A 42 -1.46 15.75 -22.93
N PRO A 43 -1.21 16.24 -21.70
CA PRO A 43 -0.74 15.39 -20.62
C PRO A 43 -1.71 14.22 -20.38
N LEU A 44 -1.18 13.07 -19.97
CA LEU A 44 -1.98 11.84 -19.80
C LEU A 44 -3.16 12.05 -18.84
N TYR A 45 -2.94 12.71 -17.72
CA TYR A 45 -4.00 12.97 -16.74
C TYR A 45 -5.11 13.87 -17.29
N ASP A 46 -4.78 14.83 -18.16
CA ASP A 46 -5.76 15.69 -18.85
C ASP A 46 -6.56 14.91 -19.87
N TYR A 47 -5.89 14.03 -20.64
CA TYR A 47 -6.54 13.18 -21.60
C TYR A 47 -7.53 12.21 -20.92
N ILE A 48 -7.14 11.60 -19.80
CA ILE A 48 -7.99 10.68 -19.03
C ILE A 48 -9.19 11.43 -18.42
N ALA A 49 -8.95 12.62 -17.85
CA ALA A 49 -10.02 13.42 -17.25
C ALA A 49 -11.07 13.88 -18.27
N GLY A 50 -10.66 14.12 -19.53
CA GLY A 50 -11.52 14.62 -20.58
C GLY A 50 -12.01 16.06 -20.37
N PRO A 51 -12.85 16.60 -21.28
CA PRO A 51 -13.42 17.93 -21.15
C PRO A 51 -14.28 18.05 -19.90
N GLY A 52 -13.96 19.02 -19.03
CA GLY A 52 -14.71 19.27 -17.78
C GLY A 52 -14.45 18.26 -16.67
N GLY A 53 -13.53 17.31 -16.86
CA GLY A 53 -13.13 16.37 -15.83
C GLY A 53 -12.41 17.04 -14.65
N VAL A 54 -12.63 16.51 -13.45
CA VAL A 54 -11.97 17.00 -12.23
C VAL A 54 -10.54 16.50 -12.19
N ARG A 55 -9.61 17.39 -11.86
CA ARG A 55 -8.20 17.11 -11.67
C ARG A 55 -7.84 17.37 -10.23
N THR A 56 -7.63 16.29 -9.48
CA THR A 56 -7.22 16.37 -8.08
C THR A 56 -5.97 15.55 -7.87
N VAL A 57 -5.04 16.06 -7.07
CA VAL A 57 -3.95 15.25 -6.54
C VAL A 57 -4.50 14.47 -5.35
N PRO A 58 -4.46 13.14 -5.35
CA PRO A 58 -4.91 12.35 -4.20
C PRO A 58 -3.99 12.59 -3.00
N ILE A 59 -4.51 12.34 -1.80
CA ILE A 59 -3.67 12.28 -0.59
C ILE A 59 -2.69 11.13 -0.78
N PRO A 60 -1.37 11.37 -0.73
CA PRO A 60 -0.39 10.32 -0.92
C PRO A 60 -0.34 9.39 0.30
N SER A 61 -0.13 8.11 0.06
CA SER A 61 0.19 7.12 1.08
C SER A 61 1.63 6.63 0.89
N PHE A 62 2.39 6.60 1.97
CA PHE A 62 3.81 6.23 1.93
C PHE A 62 4.02 4.94 2.71
N ASN A 63 4.55 3.93 2.05
CA ASN A 63 4.94 2.69 2.70
C ASN A 63 6.15 2.93 3.61
N VAL A 64 5.98 2.70 4.90
CA VAL A 64 7.04 2.94 5.89
C VAL A 64 7.51 1.66 6.58
N LEU A 65 6.69 0.59 6.55
CA LEU A 65 7.03 -0.67 7.19
C LEU A 65 6.46 -1.85 6.39
N ASN A 66 7.31 -2.85 6.16
CA ASN A 66 6.99 -4.04 5.38
C ASN A 66 6.83 -5.26 6.26
N GLY A 67 5.75 -6.01 6.01
CA GLY A 67 5.58 -7.35 6.51
C GLY A 67 6.41 -8.40 5.78
N GLY A 68 5.93 -9.62 5.80
CA GLY A 68 6.62 -10.78 5.28
C GLY A 68 7.40 -11.54 6.36
N ASN A 69 8.28 -12.43 5.92
CA ASN A 69 9.08 -13.23 6.82
C ASN A 69 10.51 -12.68 6.87
N ASN A 70 10.81 -11.93 7.92
CA ASN A 70 12.10 -11.27 8.11
C ASN A 70 12.69 -11.65 9.48
N ASN A 71 13.89 -12.19 9.50
CA ASN A 71 14.60 -12.59 10.73
C ASN A 71 13.78 -13.48 11.70
N GLY A 72 12.94 -14.37 11.14
CA GLY A 72 12.09 -15.25 11.93
C GLY A 72 10.79 -14.63 12.44
N ILE A 73 10.52 -13.36 12.11
CA ILE A 73 9.27 -12.69 12.37
C ILE A 73 8.38 -12.80 11.14
N ARG A 74 7.19 -13.39 11.27
CA ARG A 74 6.19 -13.52 10.21
C ARG A 74 5.09 -12.48 10.41
N GLN A 75 5.30 -11.28 9.92
CA GLN A 75 4.24 -10.28 9.87
C GLN A 75 3.33 -10.56 8.66
N ALA A 76 2.05 -10.80 8.92
CA ALA A 76 1.10 -11.22 7.89
C ALA A 76 0.63 -10.06 6.99
N PHE A 77 0.51 -8.84 7.49
CA PHE A 77 0.18 -7.68 6.67
C PHE A 77 1.38 -7.27 5.83
N ASN A 78 1.13 -6.95 4.56
CA ASN A 78 2.18 -6.66 3.58
C ASN A 78 2.82 -5.29 3.78
N GLU A 79 2.00 -4.24 3.92
CA GLU A 79 2.52 -2.88 4.05
C GLU A 79 1.73 -2.05 5.07
N PHE A 80 2.48 -1.26 5.84
CA PHE A 80 1.95 -0.26 6.73
C PHE A 80 2.31 1.11 6.18
N LEU A 81 1.30 1.93 5.95
CA LEU A 81 1.45 3.20 5.24
C LEU A 81 1.07 4.37 6.13
N VAL A 82 1.79 5.48 5.93
CA VAL A 82 1.47 6.77 6.56
C VAL A 82 0.87 7.68 5.50
N MET A 83 -0.24 8.31 5.85
CA MET A 83 -0.96 9.26 5.00
C MET A 83 -0.96 10.64 5.64
N PRO A 84 -0.14 11.60 5.20
CA PRO A 84 -0.14 12.97 5.69
C PRO A 84 -1.36 13.75 5.18
N TYR A 85 -2.55 13.44 5.68
CA TYR A 85 -3.83 13.93 5.15
C TYR A 85 -4.10 15.43 5.40
N ARG A 86 -3.30 16.06 6.25
CA ARG A 86 -3.37 17.50 6.52
C ARG A 86 -2.21 18.30 5.95
N ALA A 87 -1.37 17.68 5.13
CA ALA A 87 -0.35 18.40 4.40
C ALA A 87 -0.98 19.42 3.45
N SER A 88 -0.38 20.62 3.37
CA SER A 88 -0.87 21.71 2.51
C SER A 88 -0.69 21.41 1.02
N ASP A 89 0.31 20.61 0.70
CA ASP A 89 0.73 20.27 -0.65
C ASP A 89 1.54 18.96 -0.66
N ILE A 90 1.92 18.51 -1.85
CA ILE A 90 2.68 17.27 -2.02
C ILE A 90 4.10 17.37 -1.45
N GLU A 91 4.72 18.54 -1.48
CA GLU A 91 6.07 18.75 -0.97
C GLU A 91 6.09 18.57 0.54
N GLN A 92 5.14 19.16 1.24
CA GLN A 92 4.97 18.97 2.68
C GLN A 92 4.61 17.52 3.02
N ALA A 93 3.77 16.86 2.23
CA ALA A 93 3.43 15.45 2.44
C ALA A 93 4.67 14.54 2.35
N VAL A 94 5.52 14.76 1.36
CA VAL A 94 6.79 14.03 1.21
C VAL A 94 7.74 14.33 2.37
N GLU A 95 7.86 15.60 2.78
CA GLU A 95 8.71 15.98 3.93
C GLU A 95 8.28 15.27 5.21
N ILE A 96 6.98 15.26 5.50
CA ILE A 96 6.42 14.55 6.67
C ILE A 96 6.75 13.06 6.59
N ALA A 97 6.48 12.43 5.45
CA ALA A 97 6.72 11.01 5.26
C ALA A 97 8.18 10.62 5.45
N VAL A 98 9.11 11.39 4.89
CA VAL A 98 10.57 11.15 5.03
C VAL A 98 11.01 11.28 6.48
N LYS A 99 10.55 12.33 7.20
CA LYS A 99 10.88 12.51 8.62
C LYS A 99 10.35 11.36 9.47
N VAL A 100 9.10 10.97 9.26
CA VAL A 100 8.49 9.84 9.98
C VAL A 100 9.21 8.53 9.66
N PHE A 101 9.55 8.28 8.40
CA PHE A 101 10.30 7.09 8.00
C PHE A 101 11.66 7.00 8.69
N GLN A 102 12.42 8.09 8.72
CA GLN A 102 13.73 8.13 9.40
C GLN A 102 13.59 7.91 10.91
N GLU A 103 12.62 8.59 11.55
CA GLU A 103 12.38 8.44 12.97
C GLU A 103 11.86 7.03 13.33
N LEU A 104 11.05 6.42 12.46
CA LEU A 104 10.62 5.04 12.64
C LEU A 104 11.81 4.08 12.71
N GLY A 105 12.84 4.30 11.92
CA GLY A 105 14.09 3.53 12.01
C GLY A 105 14.75 3.64 13.39
N ASN A 106 14.73 4.82 14.02
CA ASN A 106 15.22 5.01 15.39
C ASN A 106 14.33 4.28 16.41
N VAL A 107 13.02 4.43 16.29
CA VAL A 107 12.03 3.77 17.15
C VAL A 107 12.15 2.24 17.08
N ILE A 108 12.33 1.68 15.89
CA ILE A 108 12.55 0.24 15.71
C ILE A 108 13.86 -0.20 16.38
N ARG A 109 14.94 0.57 16.22
CA ARG A 109 16.22 0.27 16.88
C ARG A 109 16.10 0.27 18.40
N GLU A 110 15.37 1.22 18.98
CA GLU A 110 15.11 1.26 20.42
C GLU A 110 14.28 0.06 20.89
N TYR A 111 13.28 -0.32 20.11
CA TYR A 111 12.39 -1.45 20.43
C TYR A 111 13.11 -2.79 20.36
N THR A 112 13.93 -3.01 19.32
CA THR A 112 14.57 -4.31 19.05
C THR A 112 15.98 -4.44 19.65
N GLY A 113 16.63 -3.32 19.98
CA GLY A 113 18.05 -3.26 20.32
C GLY A 113 19.00 -3.50 19.13
N ALA A 114 18.48 -3.58 17.91
CA ALA A 114 19.25 -3.87 16.68
C ALA A 114 19.00 -2.81 15.59
N ALA A 115 19.93 -2.70 14.65
CA ALA A 115 19.76 -1.82 13.50
C ALA A 115 18.57 -2.31 12.63
N PRO A 116 17.63 -1.42 12.26
CA PRO A 116 16.53 -1.79 11.40
C PRO A 116 17.03 -2.15 9.98
N MET A 117 16.32 -3.06 9.32
CA MET A 117 16.60 -3.45 7.94
C MET A 117 15.50 -2.95 7.03
N VAL A 118 15.85 -2.63 5.78
CA VAL A 118 14.89 -2.26 4.73
C VAL A 118 14.32 -3.52 4.11
N GLY A 119 13.00 -3.58 3.98
CA GLY A 119 12.26 -4.67 3.37
C GLY A 119 12.19 -4.58 1.84
N GLY A 120 11.51 -5.56 1.23
CA GLY A 120 11.44 -5.71 -0.23
C GLY A 120 10.73 -4.55 -0.96
N SER A 121 9.79 -3.87 -0.32
CA SER A 121 9.07 -2.69 -0.85
C SER A 121 9.58 -1.37 -0.25
N TYR A 122 10.83 -1.34 0.18
CA TYR A 122 11.57 -0.16 0.69
C TYR A 122 11.08 0.43 2.02
N GLY A 123 10.05 -0.11 2.66
CA GLY A 123 9.74 0.16 4.07
C GLY A 123 10.73 -0.57 4.99
N TRP A 124 10.78 -0.21 6.28
CA TRP A 124 11.52 -1.00 7.25
C TRP A 124 10.91 -2.40 7.43
N CYS A 125 11.70 -3.43 7.67
CA CYS A 125 11.17 -4.74 8.05
C CYS A 125 10.40 -4.65 9.36
N ALA A 126 9.19 -5.23 9.40
CA ALA A 126 8.36 -5.26 10.59
C ALA A 126 9.08 -5.96 11.75
N PRO A 127 9.16 -5.34 12.93
CA PRO A 127 9.86 -5.89 14.09
C PRO A 127 8.97 -6.80 14.97
N SER A 128 7.71 -7.02 14.58
CA SER A 128 6.73 -7.82 15.31
C SER A 128 5.80 -8.56 14.37
N GLU A 129 5.33 -9.74 14.79
CA GLU A 129 4.23 -10.46 14.12
C GLU A 129 2.87 -9.79 14.37
N ASP A 130 2.76 -9.01 15.45
CA ASP A 130 1.55 -8.31 15.83
C ASP A 130 1.41 -6.98 15.07
N PRO A 131 0.37 -6.80 14.24
CA PRO A 131 0.13 -5.55 13.53
C PRO A 131 -0.10 -4.35 14.45
N GLU A 132 -0.71 -4.55 15.63
CA GLU A 132 -0.96 -3.45 16.58
C GLU A 132 0.36 -2.89 17.11
N VAL A 133 1.33 -3.75 17.44
CA VAL A 133 2.68 -3.30 17.83
C VAL A 133 3.34 -2.51 16.70
N CYS A 134 3.19 -2.93 15.46
CA CYS A 134 3.73 -2.22 14.31
C CYS A 134 3.09 -0.82 14.16
N LEU A 135 1.78 -0.71 14.32
CA LEU A 135 1.06 0.56 14.29
C LEU A 135 1.47 1.48 15.44
N ASP A 136 1.64 0.95 16.65
CA ASP A 136 2.10 1.73 17.82
C ASP A 136 3.51 2.32 17.59
N LEU A 137 4.42 1.57 17.00
CA LEU A 137 5.76 2.07 16.67
C LEU A 137 5.71 3.19 15.63
N ILE A 138 4.84 3.08 14.62
CA ILE A 138 4.62 4.15 13.63
C ILE A 138 3.97 5.36 14.30
N ALA A 139 2.95 5.17 15.18
CA ALA A 139 2.30 6.24 15.93
C ALA A 139 3.33 7.00 16.79
N ARG A 140 4.22 6.27 17.45
CA ARG A 140 5.32 6.86 18.22
C ARG A 140 6.26 7.70 17.35
N ALA A 141 6.64 7.20 16.16
CA ALA A 141 7.49 7.95 15.23
C ALA A 141 6.80 9.24 14.74
N ILE A 142 5.50 9.17 14.43
CA ILE A 142 4.68 10.34 14.05
C ILE A 142 4.66 11.36 15.21
N ALA A 143 4.46 10.90 16.45
CA ALA A 143 4.43 11.76 17.63
C ALA A 143 5.77 12.43 17.90
N ASN A 144 6.88 11.68 17.82
CA ASN A 144 8.23 12.22 17.98
C ASN A 144 8.54 13.32 16.96
N CYS A 145 8.00 13.21 15.74
CA CYS A 145 8.11 14.24 14.70
C CYS A 145 7.14 15.42 14.87
N GLY A 146 6.21 15.37 15.82
CA GLY A 146 5.21 16.41 16.04
C GLY A 146 4.02 16.40 15.08
N TYR A 147 3.72 15.27 14.42
CA TYR A 147 2.69 15.14 13.39
C TYR A 147 1.45 14.34 13.81
N THR A 148 1.22 14.15 15.12
CA THR A 148 0.15 13.29 15.69
C THR A 148 -1.24 13.51 15.07
N ASN A 149 -1.61 14.77 14.77
CA ASN A 149 -2.92 15.09 14.21
C ASN A 149 -2.87 15.41 12.70
N GLN A 150 -1.79 15.03 12.02
CA GLN A 150 -1.58 15.36 10.62
C GLN A 150 -1.50 14.12 9.73
N CYS A 151 -1.33 12.94 10.34
CA CYS A 151 -1.19 11.67 9.64
C CYS A 151 -2.32 10.73 10.01
N ALA A 152 -2.72 9.91 9.06
CA ALA A 152 -3.54 8.72 9.24
C ALA A 152 -2.75 7.49 8.80
N PHE A 153 -3.23 6.31 9.18
CA PHE A 153 -2.69 5.03 8.74
C PHE A 153 -3.47 4.49 7.55
N ALA A 154 -2.78 3.71 6.72
CA ALA A 154 -3.41 2.80 5.77
C ALA A 154 -2.67 1.46 5.82
N LEU A 155 -3.36 0.38 5.47
CA LEU A 155 -2.82 -0.97 5.50
C LEU A 155 -3.06 -1.65 4.15
N ASP A 156 -2.01 -2.24 3.60
CA ASP A 156 -2.15 -3.30 2.60
C ASP A 156 -2.01 -4.65 3.31
N CYS A 157 -3.13 -5.30 3.50
CA CYS A 157 -3.15 -6.59 4.19
C CYS A 157 -2.69 -7.75 3.31
N ALA A 158 -2.66 -7.60 1.97
CA ALA A 158 -2.38 -8.67 1.00
C ALA A 158 -3.05 -10.00 1.39
N SER A 159 -4.35 -9.95 1.72
CA SER A 159 -5.05 -11.02 2.43
C SER A 159 -5.13 -12.34 1.67
N SER A 160 -4.94 -12.33 0.34
CA SER A 160 -4.79 -13.57 -0.44
C SER A 160 -3.53 -14.37 -0.05
N GLU A 161 -2.45 -13.69 0.35
CA GLU A 161 -1.21 -14.34 0.82
C GLU A 161 -1.31 -14.86 2.26
N MET A 162 -2.26 -14.31 3.04
CA MET A 162 -2.56 -14.78 4.37
C MET A 162 -3.41 -16.06 4.37
N TYR A 163 -4.10 -16.36 3.25
CA TYR A 163 -5.05 -17.46 3.18
C TYR A 163 -4.38 -18.81 2.97
N GLU A 164 -4.69 -19.74 3.88
CA GLU A 164 -4.29 -21.14 3.78
C GLU A 164 -5.55 -22.01 3.59
N ALA A 165 -5.60 -22.75 2.49
CA ALA A 165 -6.74 -23.60 2.15
C ALA A 165 -7.07 -24.59 3.28
N GLY A 166 -8.33 -24.61 3.70
CA GLY A 166 -8.81 -25.46 4.79
C GLY A 166 -8.49 -24.98 6.22
N LYS A 167 -7.70 -23.90 6.36
CA LYS A 167 -7.35 -23.35 7.67
C LYS A 167 -7.86 -21.93 7.88
N GLY A 168 -7.97 -21.11 6.81
CA GLY A 168 -8.35 -19.70 6.86
C GLY A 168 -7.15 -18.76 6.75
N TYR A 169 -7.26 -17.57 7.32
CA TYR A 169 -6.28 -16.50 7.22
C TYR A 169 -5.29 -16.52 8.39
N TYR A 170 -4.01 -16.67 8.09
CA TYR A 170 -2.98 -16.59 9.12
C TYR A 170 -2.76 -15.15 9.58
N LEU A 171 -2.84 -14.92 10.89
CA LEU A 171 -2.54 -13.64 11.51
C LEU A 171 -2.05 -13.86 12.94
N ASN A 172 -0.91 -13.30 13.29
CA ASN A 172 -0.36 -13.28 14.65
C ASN A 172 -0.39 -14.69 15.32
N GLY A 173 0.24 -15.67 14.65
CA GLY A 173 0.37 -17.04 15.16
C GLY A 173 -0.89 -17.92 15.11
N ARG A 174 -2.00 -17.44 14.56
CA ARG A 174 -3.27 -18.19 14.49
C ARG A 174 -3.95 -18.06 13.13
N HIS A 175 -4.90 -18.96 12.86
CA HIS A 175 -5.75 -18.89 11.67
C HIS A 175 -7.12 -18.34 12.06
N LEU A 176 -7.60 -17.41 11.25
CA LEU A 176 -8.88 -16.72 11.40
C LEU A 176 -9.81 -17.10 10.25
N THR A 177 -11.11 -17.18 10.55
CA THR A 177 -12.15 -17.16 9.52
C THR A 177 -12.22 -15.77 8.87
N SER A 178 -12.84 -15.66 7.68
CA SER A 178 -13.09 -14.35 7.05
C SER A 178 -13.80 -13.37 7.97
N ARG A 179 -14.76 -13.87 8.76
CA ARG A 179 -15.54 -13.05 9.71
C ARG A 179 -14.66 -12.49 10.83
N GLU A 180 -13.78 -13.32 11.38
CA GLU A 180 -12.84 -12.90 12.43
C GLU A 180 -11.80 -11.91 11.91
N LEU A 181 -11.26 -12.11 10.69
CA LEU A 181 -10.35 -11.18 10.08
C LEU A 181 -11.02 -9.81 9.80
N ILE A 182 -12.27 -9.81 9.33
CA ILE A 182 -13.04 -8.57 9.14
C ILE A 182 -13.25 -7.86 10.48
N ALA A 183 -13.62 -8.60 11.52
CA ALA A 183 -13.79 -8.02 12.86
C ALA A 183 -12.49 -7.45 13.42
N TYR A 184 -11.37 -8.14 13.23
CA TYR A 184 -10.04 -7.65 13.61
C TYR A 184 -9.69 -6.35 12.86
N ALA A 185 -9.80 -6.36 11.53
CA ALA A 185 -9.51 -5.18 10.71
C ALA A 185 -10.40 -3.97 11.10
N LYS A 186 -11.67 -4.22 11.45
CA LYS A 186 -12.56 -3.19 11.97
C LYS A 186 -12.08 -2.63 13.31
N GLY A 187 -11.61 -3.48 14.23
CA GLY A 187 -11.04 -3.03 15.52
C GLY A 187 -9.81 -2.12 15.37
N LEU A 188 -9.01 -2.31 14.30
CA LEU A 188 -7.87 -1.43 14.02
C LEU A 188 -8.28 0.00 13.59
N THR A 189 -9.55 0.25 13.29
CA THR A 189 -10.05 1.57 12.86
C THR A 189 -10.74 2.35 13.98
N GLU A 190 -10.92 1.77 15.14
CA GLU A 190 -11.53 2.36 16.34
C GLU A 190 -10.45 2.92 17.30
#